data_16c35cf054a3e6872d8cbfff88083a0c
#
_entry.id   16c35cf054a3e6872d8cbfff88083a0c
#
_cell.length_a   1.000
_cell.length_b   1.000
_cell.length_c   1.000
_cell.angle_alpha   90.00
_cell.angle_beta   90.00
_cell.angle_gamma   90.00
#
_symmetry.space_group_name_H-M   'P 1'
#
loop_
_entity.id
_entity.type
_entity.pdbx_description
1 polymer ?
#
loop_
_entity_poly.entity_id
_entity_poly.type
_entity_poly.pdbx_seq_one_letter_code
_entity_poly.pdbx_strand_id
1 'polypeptide(L)'
;MRIAIATDAWAPQTNGVVTTLKATVDTLTRLGHDVRVISPQGMLSIPAPSYPEIRLALWPGPHILRAMKAFRPHAIHIATEGPLGLAMWRYCRHRRVPFTTSYHTRYPEYLRARWPIPIDVSYAWLRRFHGAAARTFVSSGSLNRQLSERGFQHLHLWRRGVDLQRFHPGAPHPELAGVPRPIMAYCGRLAVEKNIDAFLNLKEPGTKLVIGDGPQRAELASRHPEVKFVGYRHGSELANMVGSADVLVFPSLTDTFGLAMIEALACGVPVAAFPVPGPIDVIEQGVTGVLHEDLALAVRSAL
;
A
#
# COMPACT_ATOMS: atom_id res chain seq x y z
N MET A 1 6.33 -26.45 -2.02
CA MET A 1 4.89 -26.53 -2.40
C MET A 1 4.66 -25.66 -3.63
N ARG A 2 3.62 -25.96 -4.43
CA ARG A 2 3.15 -25.05 -5.51
C ARG A 2 2.10 -24.10 -4.94
N ILE A 3 2.34 -22.80 -5.05
CA ILE A 3 1.48 -21.74 -4.50
C ILE A 3 1.04 -20.83 -5.64
N ALA A 4 -0.26 -20.65 -5.84
CA ALA A 4 -0.81 -19.70 -6.80
C ALA A 4 -1.25 -18.42 -6.06
N ILE A 5 -0.80 -17.26 -6.56
CA ILE A 5 -1.22 -15.95 -6.06
C ILE A 5 -1.96 -15.22 -7.16
N ALA A 6 -3.25 -14.94 -6.96
CA ALA A 6 -4.07 -14.18 -7.90
C ALA A 6 -4.15 -12.72 -7.44
N THR A 7 -3.82 -11.80 -8.34
CA THR A 7 -3.80 -10.36 -8.03
C THR A 7 -4.07 -9.50 -9.25
N ASP A 8 -4.89 -8.45 -9.12
CA ASP A 8 -5.06 -7.40 -10.12
C ASP A 8 -3.95 -6.33 -10.02
N ALA A 9 -3.23 -6.30 -8.88
CA ALA A 9 -2.13 -5.39 -8.62
C ALA A 9 -0.78 -6.12 -8.79
N TRP A 10 -0.11 -5.89 -9.92
CA TRP A 10 1.21 -6.46 -10.23
C TRP A 10 2.04 -5.51 -11.10
N ALA A 11 3.32 -5.83 -11.28
CA ALA A 11 4.19 -5.05 -12.18
C ALA A 11 3.53 -4.81 -13.56
N PRO A 12 3.70 -3.65 -14.19
CA PRO A 12 4.63 -2.56 -13.83
C PRO A 12 4.11 -1.55 -12.80
N GLN A 13 2.96 -1.77 -12.16
CA GLN A 13 2.41 -0.87 -11.15
C GLN A 13 3.38 -0.70 -9.97
N THR A 14 3.46 0.52 -9.43
CA THR A 14 4.22 0.87 -8.22
C THR A 14 3.26 1.26 -7.11
N ASN A 15 3.07 0.37 -6.15
CA ASN A 15 2.23 0.61 -4.97
C ASN A 15 2.58 -0.41 -3.86
N GLY A 16 2.11 -0.16 -2.63
CA GLY A 16 2.40 -1.01 -1.46
C GLY A 16 1.93 -2.46 -1.59
N VAL A 17 0.88 -2.74 -2.36
CA VAL A 17 0.40 -4.11 -2.60
C VAL A 17 1.42 -4.87 -3.44
N VAL A 18 1.87 -4.27 -4.54
CA VAL A 18 2.88 -4.86 -5.43
C VAL A 18 4.20 -5.09 -4.69
N THR A 19 4.65 -4.11 -3.90
CA THR A 19 5.86 -4.24 -3.07
C THR A 19 5.75 -5.42 -2.10
N THR A 20 4.64 -5.51 -1.37
CA THR A 20 4.37 -6.61 -0.45
C THR A 20 4.34 -7.96 -1.15
N LEU A 21 3.63 -8.07 -2.28
CA LEU A 21 3.50 -9.33 -3.00
C LEU A 21 4.81 -9.79 -3.62
N LYS A 22 5.62 -8.86 -4.17
CA LYS A 22 6.97 -9.18 -4.68
C LYS A 22 7.85 -9.74 -3.56
N ALA A 23 7.95 -9.04 -2.42
CA ALA A 23 8.72 -9.53 -1.27
C ALA A 23 8.23 -10.90 -0.78
N THR A 24 6.92 -11.15 -0.83
CA THR A 24 6.33 -12.45 -0.47
C THR A 24 6.72 -13.53 -1.45
N VAL A 25 6.62 -13.27 -2.75
CA VAL A 25 7.01 -14.23 -3.81
C VAL A 25 8.49 -14.58 -3.68
N ASP A 26 9.36 -13.57 -3.55
CA ASP A 26 10.79 -13.74 -3.41
C ASP A 26 11.14 -14.56 -2.17
N THR A 27 10.48 -14.29 -1.05
CA THR A 27 10.70 -15.03 0.20
C THR A 27 10.22 -16.48 0.10
N LEU A 28 9.03 -16.72 -0.43
CA LEU A 28 8.50 -18.08 -0.63
C LEU A 28 9.39 -18.89 -1.58
N THR A 29 9.89 -18.26 -2.65
CA THR A 29 10.82 -18.90 -3.59
C THR A 29 12.15 -19.27 -2.91
N ARG A 30 12.71 -18.38 -2.10
CA ARG A 30 13.91 -18.68 -1.30
C ARG A 30 13.70 -19.82 -0.30
N LEU A 31 12.46 -19.97 0.20
CA LEU A 31 12.06 -21.08 1.07
C LEU A 31 11.78 -22.39 0.31
N GLY A 32 12.06 -22.45 -1.00
CA GLY A 32 11.93 -23.64 -1.81
C GLY A 32 10.49 -23.93 -2.28
N HIS A 33 9.62 -22.93 -2.30
CA HIS A 33 8.28 -23.05 -2.87
C HIS A 33 8.28 -22.64 -4.35
N ASP A 34 7.48 -23.32 -5.16
CA ASP A 34 7.19 -22.93 -6.54
C ASP A 34 5.99 -21.98 -6.52
N VAL A 35 6.22 -20.69 -6.80
CA VAL A 35 5.20 -19.64 -6.70
C VAL A 35 4.83 -19.14 -8.09
N ARG A 36 3.55 -19.18 -8.42
CA ARG A 36 3.02 -18.63 -9.66
C ARG A 36 2.07 -17.46 -9.37
N VAL A 37 2.43 -16.29 -9.86
CA VAL A 37 1.56 -15.12 -9.85
C VAL A 37 0.66 -15.15 -11.09
N ILE A 38 -0.62 -14.94 -10.87
CA ILE A 38 -1.64 -14.78 -11.91
C ILE A 38 -2.11 -13.34 -11.82
N SER A 39 -1.78 -12.56 -12.85
CA SER A 39 -2.05 -11.12 -12.94
C SER A 39 -2.70 -10.79 -14.28
N PRO A 40 -3.22 -9.56 -14.50
CA PRO A 40 -3.77 -9.14 -15.78
C PRO A 40 -2.77 -9.12 -16.95
N GLN A 41 -1.49 -9.31 -16.68
CA GLN A 41 -0.45 -9.30 -17.70
C GLN A 41 -0.70 -10.41 -18.74
N GLY A 42 -0.68 -10.04 -20.01
CA GLY A 42 -0.99 -10.96 -21.11
C GLY A 42 -2.47 -11.27 -21.30
N MET A 43 -3.37 -10.61 -20.57
CA MET A 43 -4.82 -10.69 -20.74
C MET A 43 -5.37 -9.44 -21.42
N LEU A 44 -6.50 -9.61 -22.12
CA LEU A 44 -7.30 -8.47 -22.54
C LEU A 44 -7.76 -7.69 -21.30
N SER A 45 -7.46 -6.40 -21.25
CA SER A 45 -7.71 -5.60 -20.05
C SER A 45 -7.97 -4.14 -20.40
N ILE A 46 -8.74 -3.47 -19.56
CA ILE A 46 -9.04 -2.03 -19.64
C ILE A 46 -8.39 -1.29 -18.47
N PRO A 47 -8.07 0.00 -18.61
CA PRO A 47 -7.61 0.80 -17.48
C PRO A 47 -8.73 0.98 -16.45
N ALA A 48 -8.36 0.99 -15.17
CA ALA A 48 -9.32 1.34 -14.13
C ALA A 48 -9.66 2.84 -14.21
N PRO A 49 -10.93 3.24 -13.98
CA PRO A 49 -11.39 4.62 -14.22
C PRO A 49 -10.58 5.72 -13.53
N SER A 50 -10.16 5.50 -12.28
CA SER A 50 -9.40 6.49 -11.50
C SER A 50 -7.89 6.23 -11.47
N TYR A 51 -7.44 5.11 -12.04
CA TYR A 51 -6.06 4.64 -11.98
C TYR A 51 -5.71 3.91 -13.28
N PRO A 52 -5.42 4.65 -14.37
CA PRO A 52 -5.17 4.06 -15.69
C PRO A 52 -4.04 3.03 -15.72
N GLU A 53 -3.09 3.14 -14.79
CA GLU A 53 -2.00 2.18 -14.62
C GLU A 53 -2.46 0.84 -14.04
N ILE A 54 -3.61 0.79 -13.37
CA ILE A 54 -4.23 -0.46 -12.90
C ILE A 54 -5.04 -1.05 -14.03
N ARG A 55 -4.65 -2.25 -14.47
CA ARG A 55 -5.31 -2.96 -15.57
C ARG A 55 -6.35 -3.93 -15.02
N LEU A 56 -7.59 -3.78 -15.44
CA LEU A 56 -8.69 -4.66 -15.07
C LEU A 56 -8.87 -5.71 -16.18
N ALA A 57 -8.61 -6.98 -15.82
CA ALA A 57 -8.73 -8.09 -16.78
C ALA A 57 -10.18 -8.29 -17.24
N LEU A 58 -10.38 -8.44 -18.54
CA LEU A 58 -11.67 -8.81 -19.14
C LEU A 58 -11.71 -10.34 -19.28
N TRP A 59 -12.82 -10.95 -18.83
CA TRP A 59 -13.06 -12.40 -18.88
C TRP A 59 -11.87 -13.28 -18.42
N PRO A 60 -11.33 -13.08 -17.21
CA PRO A 60 -10.16 -13.83 -16.74
C PRO A 60 -10.44 -15.32 -16.47
N GLY A 61 -11.70 -15.77 -16.46
CA GLY A 61 -12.10 -17.13 -16.14
C GLY A 61 -11.38 -18.23 -16.95
N PRO A 62 -11.39 -18.19 -18.29
CA PRO A 62 -10.69 -19.19 -19.11
C PRO A 62 -9.17 -19.22 -18.85
N HIS A 63 -8.56 -18.07 -18.59
CA HIS A 63 -7.13 -17.98 -18.25
C HIS A 63 -6.84 -18.65 -16.89
N ILE A 64 -7.67 -18.37 -15.88
CA ILE A 64 -7.58 -19.01 -14.56
C ILE A 64 -7.73 -20.53 -14.68
N LEU A 65 -8.74 -21.02 -15.40
CA LEU A 65 -8.94 -22.45 -15.59
C LEU A 65 -7.72 -23.13 -16.21
N ARG A 66 -7.14 -22.52 -17.25
CA ARG A 66 -5.94 -23.03 -17.91
C ARG A 66 -4.74 -23.02 -16.96
N ALA A 67 -4.52 -21.91 -16.24
CA ALA A 67 -3.43 -21.76 -15.29
C ALA A 67 -3.53 -22.79 -14.15
N MET A 68 -4.71 -22.97 -13.56
CA MET A 68 -4.93 -23.95 -12.49
C MET A 68 -4.75 -25.39 -12.95
N LYS A 69 -5.23 -25.72 -14.17
CA LYS A 69 -5.04 -27.07 -14.73
C LYS A 69 -3.56 -27.39 -14.99
N ALA A 70 -2.80 -26.41 -15.49
CA ALA A 70 -1.39 -26.58 -15.81
C ALA A 70 -0.50 -26.58 -14.54
N PHE A 71 -0.75 -25.69 -13.58
CA PHE A 71 0.10 -25.54 -12.42
C PHE A 71 -0.25 -26.46 -11.26
N ARG A 72 -1.53 -26.83 -11.10
CA ARG A 72 -2.06 -27.67 -10.02
C ARG A 72 -1.54 -27.23 -8.64
N PRO A 73 -1.86 -26.02 -8.18
CA PRO A 73 -1.35 -25.49 -6.91
C PRO A 73 -1.83 -26.29 -5.70
N HIS A 74 -1.00 -26.37 -4.67
CA HIS A 74 -1.36 -26.93 -3.37
C HIS A 74 -2.02 -25.90 -2.45
N ALA A 75 -1.77 -24.60 -2.71
CA ALA A 75 -2.38 -23.49 -2.00
C ALA A 75 -2.70 -22.36 -2.97
N ILE A 76 -3.81 -21.65 -2.71
CA ILE A 76 -4.27 -20.51 -3.50
C ILE A 76 -4.44 -19.31 -2.57
N HIS A 77 -3.82 -18.18 -2.95
CA HIS A 77 -3.99 -16.90 -2.31
C HIS A 77 -4.60 -15.89 -3.28
N ILE A 78 -5.66 -15.21 -2.87
CA ILE A 78 -6.31 -14.14 -3.62
C ILE A 78 -5.98 -12.83 -2.93
N ALA A 79 -5.09 -12.06 -3.53
CA ALA A 79 -4.52 -10.87 -2.91
C ALA A 79 -5.33 -9.59 -3.15
N THR A 80 -6.21 -9.58 -4.16
CA THR A 80 -7.04 -8.41 -4.49
C THR A 80 -8.45 -8.82 -4.86
N GLU A 81 -9.39 -7.88 -4.72
CA GLU A 81 -10.83 -8.09 -4.92
C GLU A 81 -11.31 -7.65 -6.32
N GLY A 82 -10.38 -7.34 -7.23
CA GLY A 82 -10.70 -6.94 -8.60
C GLY A 82 -11.23 -8.08 -9.48
N PRO A 83 -11.43 -7.83 -10.79
CA PRO A 83 -12.01 -8.81 -11.70
C PRO A 83 -11.30 -10.16 -11.72
N LEU A 84 -9.97 -10.16 -11.66
CA LEU A 84 -9.17 -11.39 -11.64
C LEU A 84 -9.31 -12.10 -10.29
N GLY A 85 -9.22 -11.36 -9.18
CA GLY A 85 -9.45 -11.93 -7.86
C GLY A 85 -10.86 -12.53 -7.71
N LEU A 86 -11.89 -11.84 -8.20
CA LEU A 86 -13.27 -12.34 -8.21
C LEU A 86 -13.45 -13.61 -9.07
N ALA A 87 -12.78 -13.69 -10.20
CA ALA A 87 -12.84 -14.89 -11.04
C ALA A 87 -12.13 -16.08 -10.38
N MET A 88 -10.99 -15.86 -9.69
CA MET A 88 -10.34 -16.90 -8.89
C MET A 88 -11.20 -17.32 -7.70
N TRP A 89 -11.86 -16.38 -7.03
CA TRP A 89 -12.82 -16.64 -5.96
C TRP A 89 -13.97 -17.53 -6.43
N ARG A 90 -14.56 -17.23 -7.61
CA ARG A 90 -15.61 -18.07 -8.22
C ARG A 90 -15.09 -19.46 -8.56
N TYR A 91 -13.89 -19.57 -9.12
CA TYR A 91 -13.24 -20.85 -9.39
C TYR A 91 -13.10 -21.70 -8.12
N CYS A 92 -12.52 -21.12 -7.05
CA CYS A 92 -12.32 -21.83 -5.78
C CYS A 92 -13.64 -22.26 -5.15
N ARG A 93 -14.65 -21.38 -5.16
CA ARG A 93 -15.99 -21.68 -4.62
C ARG A 93 -16.68 -22.81 -5.40
N HIS A 94 -16.66 -22.75 -6.73
CA HIS A 94 -17.27 -23.76 -7.58
C HIS A 94 -16.58 -25.13 -7.44
N ARG A 95 -15.27 -25.13 -7.30
CA ARG A 95 -14.46 -26.35 -7.16
C ARG A 95 -14.30 -26.81 -5.70
N ARG A 96 -14.82 -26.07 -4.75
CA ARG A 96 -14.67 -26.32 -3.30
C ARG A 96 -13.20 -26.41 -2.86
N VAL A 97 -12.32 -25.62 -3.50
CA VAL A 97 -10.91 -25.55 -3.13
C VAL A 97 -10.74 -24.48 -2.07
N PRO A 98 -10.10 -24.80 -0.93
CA PRO A 98 -9.82 -23.79 0.09
C PRO A 98 -8.81 -22.75 -0.43
N PHE A 99 -8.99 -21.50 -0.01
CA PHE A 99 -8.14 -20.39 -0.40
C PHE A 99 -7.99 -19.39 0.74
N THR A 100 -6.99 -18.54 0.64
CA THR A 100 -6.78 -17.41 1.55
C THR A 100 -6.95 -16.09 0.80
N THR A 101 -7.25 -15.02 1.54
CA THR A 101 -7.34 -13.66 0.98
C THR A 101 -6.50 -12.69 1.79
N SER A 102 -6.26 -11.49 1.25
CA SER A 102 -5.68 -10.35 1.99
C SER A 102 -6.55 -9.12 1.83
N TYR A 103 -6.73 -8.38 2.91
CA TYR A 103 -7.34 -7.06 2.90
C TYR A 103 -6.23 -6.01 2.81
N HIS A 104 -5.88 -5.61 1.60
CA HIS A 104 -4.78 -4.67 1.33
C HIS A 104 -5.22 -3.22 1.24
N THR A 105 -6.44 -2.96 0.80
CA THR A 105 -6.92 -1.63 0.44
C THR A 105 -8.27 -1.35 1.06
N ARG A 106 -8.44 -0.16 1.60
CA ARG A 106 -9.73 0.33 2.11
C ARG A 106 -10.64 0.78 0.97
N TYR A 107 -11.01 -0.16 0.11
CA TYR A 107 -11.89 0.12 -1.04
C TYR A 107 -13.18 0.85 -0.67
N PRO A 108 -13.89 0.52 0.45
CA PRO A 108 -15.10 1.24 0.82
C PRO A 108 -14.89 2.75 0.98
N GLU A 109 -13.81 3.13 1.66
CA GLU A 109 -13.44 4.54 1.86
C GLU A 109 -13.03 5.20 0.54
N TYR A 110 -12.26 4.49 -0.30
CA TYR A 110 -11.82 4.99 -1.60
C TYR A 110 -12.99 5.17 -2.58
N LEU A 111 -13.95 4.23 -2.59
CA LEU A 111 -15.15 4.33 -3.40
C LEU A 111 -16.03 5.48 -2.94
N ARG A 112 -16.25 5.63 -1.62
CA ARG A 112 -17.04 6.72 -1.07
C ARG A 112 -16.44 8.11 -1.34
N ALA A 113 -15.11 8.21 -1.35
CA ALA A 113 -14.43 9.48 -1.66
C ALA A 113 -14.62 9.93 -3.12
N ARG A 114 -14.99 9.02 -4.03
CA ARG A 114 -15.10 9.29 -5.46
C ARG A 114 -16.53 9.23 -6.00
N TRP A 115 -17.34 8.37 -5.40
CA TRP A 115 -18.70 8.10 -5.86
C TRP A 115 -19.66 8.04 -4.66
N PRO A 116 -20.94 8.41 -4.84
CA PRO A 116 -21.93 8.37 -3.77
C PRO A 116 -22.38 6.94 -3.44
N ILE A 117 -21.45 6.02 -3.30
CA ILE A 117 -21.73 4.62 -2.93
C ILE A 117 -21.81 4.52 -1.41
N PRO A 118 -22.91 3.99 -0.84
CA PRO A 118 -23.02 3.76 0.60
C PRO A 118 -21.91 2.81 1.07
N ILE A 119 -21.19 3.22 2.10
CA ILE A 119 -20.01 2.49 2.58
C ILE A 119 -20.37 1.07 3.05
N ASP A 120 -21.57 0.89 3.64
CA ASP A 120 -22.03 -0.39 4.16
C ASP A 120 -22.30 -1.42 3.06
N VAL A 121 -22.73 -0.97 1.88
CA VAL A 121 -22.87 -1.84 0.69
C VAL A 121 -21.51 -2.40 0.26
N SER A 122 -20.51 -1.54 0.21
CA SER A 122 -19.14 -1.95 -0.12
C SER A 122 -18.58 -2.93 0.92
N TYR A 123 -18.81 -2.67 2.22
CA TYR A 123 -18.38 -3.56 3.28
C TYR A 123 -19.17 -4.88 3.29
N ALA A 124 -20.46 -4.89 2.98
CA ALA A 124 -21.24 -6.12 2.86
C ALA A 124 -20.71 -7.03 1.75
N TRP A 125 -20.34 -6.43 0.59
CA TRP A 125 -19.71 -7.18 -0.50
C TRP A 125 -18.35 -7.76 -0.10
N LEU A 126 -17.49 -6.96 0.55
CA LEU A 126 -16.18 -7.41 1.02
C LEU A 126 -16.30 -8.51 2.09
N ARG A 127 -17.25 -8.38 3.03
CA ARG A 127 -17.52 -9.47 4.01
C ARG A 127 -17.86 -10.79 3.30
N ARG A 128 -18.72 -10.73 2.28
CA ARG A 128 -19.08 -11.93 1.50
C ARG A 128 -17.86 -12.51 0.77
N PHE A 129 -17.01 -11.66 0.20
CA PHE A 129 -15.81 -12.07 -0.52
C PHE A 129 -14.80 -12.75 0.42
N HIS A 130 -14.40 -12.05 1.48
CA HIS A 130 -13.42 -12.55 2.44
C HIS A 130 -13.96 -13.66 3.35
N GLY A 131 -15.22 -13.60 3.73
CA GLY A 131 -15.86 -14.62 4.57
C GLY A 131 -15.95 -16.02 3.95
N ALA A 132 -15.73 -16.13 2.62
CA ALA A 132 -15.62 -17.42 1.95
C ALA A 132 -14.21 -18.02 2.01
N ALA A 133 -13.21 -17.26 2.43
CA ALA A 133 -11.83 -17.70 2.56
C ALA A 133 -11.60 -18.48 3.87
N ALA A 134 -10.69 -19.45 3.83
CA ALA A 134 -10.25 -20.15 5.04
C ALA A 134 -9.55 -19.19 6.03
N ARG A 135 -8.85 -18.17 5.51
CA ARG A 135 -8.21 -17.09 6.28
C ARG A 135 -8.16 -15.81 5.46
N THR A 136 -8.35 -14.67 6.14
CA THR A 136 -8.16 -13.34 5.58
C THR A 136 -7.00 -12.64 6.30
N PHE A 137 -5.96 -12.31 5.56
CA PHE A 137 -4.79 -11.63 6.13
C PHE A 137 -5.01 -10.12 6.20
N VAL A 138 -4.67 -9.55 7.35
CA VAL A 138 -4.73 -8.11 7.64
C VAL A 138 -3.38 -7.61 8.13
N SER A 139 -3.05 -6.35 7.80
CA SER A 139 -1.70 -5.80 8.00
C SER A 139 -1.42 -5.35 9.42
N SER A 140 -2.45 -4.98 10.20
CA SER A 140 -2.27 -4.37 11.51
C SER A 140 -3.33 -4.78 12.53
N GLY A 141 -3.03 -4.57 13.81
CA GLY A 141 -3.94 -4.88 14.91
C GLY A 141 -5.18 -4.00 14.93
N SER A 142 -5.04 -2.71 14.64
CA SER A 142 -6.16 -1.78 14.57
C SER A 142 -7.11 -2.12 13.42
N LEU A 143 -6.58 -2.46 12.25
CA LEU A 143 -7.37 -2.91 11.12
C LEU A 143 -8.10 -4.22 11.43
N ASN A 144 -7.44 -5.15 12.13
CA ASN A 144 -8.07 -6.40 12.56
C ASN A 144 -9.29 -6.11 13.45
N ARG A 145 -9.14 -5.28 14.48
CA ARG A 145 -10.26 -4.87 15.36
C ARG A 145 -11.39 -4.23 14.57
N GLN A 146 -11.08 -3.23 13.74
CA GLN A 146 -12.07 -2.51 12.93
C GLN A 146 -12.87 -3.43 12.00
N LEU A 147 -12.20 -4.38 11.34
CA LEU A 147 -12.88 -5.33 10.46
C LEU A 147 -13.69 -6.36 11.27
N SER A 148 -13.20 -6.80 12.44
CA SER A 148 -13.95 -7.69 13.36
C SER A 148 -15.25 -7.04 13.83
N GLU A 149 -15.20 -5.76 14.23
CA GLU A 149 -16.39 -4.97 14.62
C GLU A 149 -17.39 -4.82 13.47
N ARG A 150 -16.92 -4.85 12.23
CA ARG A 150 -17.75 -4.87 11.02
C ARG A 150 -18.22 -6.26 10.60
N GLY A 151 -17.96 -7.29 11.43
CA GLY A 151 -18.43 -8.67 11.23
C GLY A 151 -17.60 -9.49 10.23
N PHE A 152 -16.36 -9.10 9.95
CA PHE A 152 -15.44 -9.97 9.20
C PHE A 152 -14.97 -11.11 10.09
N GLN A 153 -14.83 -12.29 9.49
CA GLN A 153 -14.41 -13.52 10.18
C GLN A 153 -13.09 -14.03 9.62
N HIS A 154 -12.46 -14.98 10.33
CA HIS A 154 -11.21 -15.64 9.92
C HIS A 154 -10.05 -14.67 9.66
N LEU A 155 -10.00 -13.53 10.38
CA LEU A 155 -8.96 -12.54 10.28
C LEU A 155 -7.67 -13.06 10.93
N HIS A 156 -6.56 -12.93 10.24
CA HIS A 156 -5.22 -13.28 10.70
C HIS A 156 -4.24 -12.14 10.46
N LEU A 157 -3.49 -11.79 11.49
CA LEU A 157 -2.48 -10.75 11.38
C LEU A 157 -1.31 -11.23 10.49
N TRP A 158 -1.04 -10.46 9.45
CA TRP A 158 0.14 -10.60 8.60
C TRP A 158 0.87 -9.27 8.57
N ARG A 159 1.77 -9.08 9.53
CA ARG A 159 2.57 -7.85 9.66
C ARG A 159 3.41 -7.61 8.42
N ARG A 160 3.72 -6.35 8.18
CA ARG A 160 4.63 -5.94 7.12
C ARG A 160 6.05 -5.86 7.67
N GLY A 161 7.00 -6.00 6.80
CA GLY A 161 8.42 -5.82 7.07
C GLY A 161 9.04 -4.82 6.12
N VAL A 162 10.26 -4.45 6.40
CA VAL A 162 11.11 -3.59 5.56
C VAL A 162 12.43 -4.30 5.28
N ASP A 163 13.00 -4.04 4.12
CA ASP A 163 14.32 -4.57 3.72
C ASP A 163 15.42 -3.73 4.36
N LEU A 164 15.96 -4.18 5.50
CA LEU A 164 17.00 -3.49 6.25
C LEU A 164 18.37 -3.46 5.54
N GLN A 165 18.58 -4.27 4.50
CA GLN A 165 19.78 -4.15 3.67
C GLN A 165 19.68 -2.96 2.71
N ARG A 166 18.47 -2.55 2.39
CA ARG A 166 18.17 -1.42 1.52
C ARG A 166 17.91 -0.15 2.30
N PHE A 167 17.01 -0.23 3.29
CA PHE A 167 16.61 0.90 4.13
C PHE A 167 17.40 0.86 5.43
N HIS A 168 18.38 1.73 5.57
CA HIS A 168 19.23 1.90 6.75
C HIS A 168 19.78 3.35 6.74
N PRO A 169 20.24 3.88 7.87
CA PRO A 169 20.92 5.17 7.91
C PRO A 169 22.13 5.16 6.96
N GLY A 170 22.24 6.20 6.14
CA GLY A 170 23.26 6.29 5.09
C GLY A 170 23.67 7.73 4.78
N ALA A 171 24.50 7.88 3.74
CA ALA A 171 24.88 9.22 3.27
C ALA A 171 23.68 9.96 2.65
N PRO A 172 23.57 11.29 2.87
CA PRO A 172 22.55 12.10 2.25
C PRO A 172 22.55 12.00 0.73
N HIS A 173 21.36 12.06 0.12
CA HIS A 173 21.25 12.02 -1.34
C HIS A 173 21.82 13.30 -1.96
N PRO A 174 22.66 13.21 -3.03
CA PRO A 174 23.32 14.38 -3.62
C PRO A 174 22.35 15.50 -4.07
N GLU A 175 21.18 15.15 -4.60
CA GLU A 175 20.15 16.15 -4.99
C GLU A 175 19.60 16.97 -3.82
N LEU A 176 19.86 16.56 -2.59
CA LEU A 176 19.42 17.23 -1.35
C LEU A 176 20.57 17.93 -0.63
N ALA A 177 21.78 17.93 -1.23
CA ALA A 177 22.91 18.68 -0.70
C ALA A 177 22.64 20.19 -0.77
N GLY A 178 22.79 20.87 0.37
CA GLY A 178 22.63 22.33 0.45
C GLY A 178 21.19 22.85 0.43
N VAL A 179 20.16 21.98 0.40
CA VAL A 179 18.78 22.47 0.57
C VAL A 179 18.52 22.91 2.01
N PRO A 180 17.66 23.93 2.22
CA PRO A 180 17.31 24.40 3.57
C PRO A 180 16.73 23.29 4.44
N ARG A 181 17.21 23.18 5.67
CA ARG A 181 16.68 22.23 6.67
C ARG A 181 15.70 22.93 7.61
N PRO A 182 14.75 22.21 8.25
CA PRO A 182 14.56 20.77 8.13
C PRO A 182 13.98 20.34 6.79
N ILE A 183 14.31 19.12 6.33
CA ILE A 183 13.71 18.48 5.16
C ILE A 183 12.53 17.63 5.63
N MET A 184 11.34 18.08 5.32
CA MET A 184 10.09 17.36 5.58
C MET A 184 9.75 16.55 4.33
N ALA A 185 9.77 15.23 4.40
CA ALA A 185 9.51 14.37 3.26
C ALA A 185 8.12 13.74 3.30
N TYR A 186 7.46 13.70 2.15
CA TYR A 186 6.36 12.80 1.87
C TYR A 186 6.85 11.72 0.89
N CYS A 187 6.51 10.46 1.16
CA CYS A 187 6.81 9.36 0.26
C CYS A 187 5.56 8.53 -0.02
N GLY A 188 5.13 8.52 -1.29
CA GLY A 188 3.95 7.75 -1.69
C GLY A 188 3.30 8.23 -2.96
N ARG A 189 2.16 7.60 -3.30
CA ARG A 189 1.35 7.96 -4.45
C ARG A 189 0.68 9.32 -4.25
N LEU A 190 0.63 10.12 -5.32
CA LEU A 190 -0.05 11.42 -5.33
C LEU A 190 -1.50 11.23 -5.79
N ALA A 191 -2.39 10.97 -4.82
CA ALA A 191 -3.81 10.70 -5.05
C ALA A 191 -4.67 11.22 -3.90
N VAL A 192 -5.93 11.49 -4.17
CA VAL A 192 -6.88 12.14 -3.24
C VAL A 192 -6.94 11.46 -1.87
N GLU A 193 -6.93 10.11 -1.85
CA GLU A 193 -6.98 9.32 -0.61
C GLU A 193 -5.75 9.45 0.27
N LYS A 194 -4.66 10.02 -0.25
CA LYS A 194 -3.41 10.24 0.50
C LYS A 194 -3.37 11.57 1.24
N ASN A 195 -4.38 12.43 1.04
CA ASN A 195 -4.53 13.69 1.77
C ASN A 195 -3.27 14.56 1.75
N ILE A 196 -2.57 14.58 0.61
CA ILE A 196 -1.26 15.25 0.49
C ILE A 196 -1.37 16.76 0.70
N ASP A 197 -2.52 17.36 0.41
CA ASP A 197 -2.77 18.78 0.67
C ASP A 197 -2.54 19.16 2.14
N ALA A 198 -2.81 18.27 3.10
CA ALA A 198 -2.51 18.52 4.51
C ALA A 198 -1.00 18.71 4.76
N PHE A 199 -0.14 17.98 4.02
CA PHE A 199 1.31 18.17 4.07
C PHE A 199 1.74 19.44 3.32
N LEU A 200 1.23 19.66 2.11
CA LEU A 200 1.67 20.77 1.27
C LEU A 200 1.30 22.14 1.87
N ASN A 201 0.18 22.22 2.59
CA ASN A 201 -0.30 23.43 3.25
C ASN A 201 0.36 23.74 4.61
N LEU A 202 1.26 22.88 5.13
CA LEU A 202 2.03 23.17 6.33
C LEU A 202 2.80 24.50 6.16
N LYS A 203 2.90 25.29 7.23
CA LYS A 203 3.61 26.57 7.24
C LYS A 203 4.98 26.48 7.90
N GLU A 204 5.43 25.27 8.19
CA GLU A 204 6.72 25.02 8.82
C GLU A 204 7.87 25.45 7.89
N PRO A 205 8.92 26.11 8.43
CA PRO A 205 10.11 26.47 7.65
C PRO A 205 10.89 25.24 7.20
N GLY A 206 11.70 25.38 6.18
CA GLY A 206 12.51 24.30 5.61
C GLY A 206 12.06 23.85 4.23
N THR A 207 12.52 22.69 3.82
CA THR A 207 12.24 22.12 2.49
C THR A 207 11.15 21.07 2.56
N LYS A 208 10.10 21.22 1.75
CA LYS A 208 9.13 20.15 1.49
C LYS A 208 9.60 19.31 0.31
N LEU A 209 9.77 18.00 0.55
CA LEU A 209 10.19 17.02 -0.43
C LEU A 209 9.06 16.03 -0.69
N VAL A 210 8.66 15.88 -1.95
CA VAL A 210 7.64 14.91 -2.38
C VAL A 210 8.29 13.84 -3.24
N ILE A 211 8.36 12.61 -2.70
CA ILE A 211 8.90 11.42 -3.36
C ILE A 211 7.75 10.55 -3.82
N GLY A 212 7.51 10.50 -5.10
CA GLY A 212 6.42 9.73 -5.69
C GLY A 212 5.74 10.41 -6.86
N ASP A 213 4.74 9.74 -7.41
CA ASP A 213 3.98 10.19 -8.56
C ASP A 213 2.51 9.76 -8.42
N GLY A 214 1.66 10.27 -9.29
CA GLY A 214 0.24 9.92 -9.29
C GLY A 214 -0.62 10.92 -10.04
N PRO A 215 -1.94 10.65 -10.11
CA PRO A 215 -2.87 11.45 -10.89
C PRO A 215 -2.87 12.96 -10.54
N GLN A 216 -2.56 13.31 -9.29
CA GLN A 216 -2.57 14.70 -8.83
C GLN A 216 -1.25 15.45 -9.03
N ARG A 217 -0.17 14.78 -9.51
CA ARG A 217 1.16 15.39 -9.55
C ARG A 217 1.21 16.73 -10.28
N ALA A 218 0.67 16.80 -11.49
CA ALA A 218 0.73 18.00 -12.31
C ALA A 218 -0.01 19.18 -11.65
N GLU A 219 -1.20 18.91 -11.11
CA GLU A 219 -2.00 19.90 -10.39
C GLU A 219 -1.27 20.38 -9.13
N LEU A 220 -0.80 19.46 -8.28
CA LEU A 220 -0.13 19.81 -7.04
C LEU A 220 1.18 20.58 -7.27
N ALA A 221 1.97 20.18 -8.26
CA ALA A 221 3.21 20.88 -8.59
C ALA A 221 2.96 22.30 -9.12
N SER A 222 1.87 22.51 -9.85
CA SER A 222 1.50 23.87 -10.32
C SER A 222 1.01 24.76 -9.18
N ARG A 223 0.33 24.21 -8.17
CA ARG A 223 -0.16 24.97 -7.00
C ARG A 223 0.93 25.24 -5.95
N HIS A 224 1.97 24.42 -5.92
CA HIS A 224 3.05 24.48 -4.95
C HIS A 224 4.44 24.46 -5.62
N PRO A 225 4.80 25.53 -6.38
CA PRO A 225 6.07 25.59 -7.10
C PRO A 225 7.31 25.63 -6.19
N GLU A 226 7.14 25.98 -4.91
CA GLU A 226 8.17 25.97 -3.87
C GLU A 226 8.53 24.57 -3.37
N VAL A 227 7.70 23.56 -3.66
CA VAL A 227 7.86 22.19 -3.18
C VAL A 227 8.71 21.39 -4.16
N LYS A 228 9.64 20.61 -3.65
CA LYS A 228 10.51 19.75 -4.48
C LYS A 228 9.83 18.42 -4.82
N PHE A 229 9.25 18.30 -6.02
CA PHE A 229 8.67 17.06 -6.53
C PHE A 229 9.70 16.27 -7.35
N VAL A 230 10.17 15.15 -6.82
CA VAL A 230 11.26 14.36 -7.45
C VAL A 230 10.76 13.15 -8.25
N GLY A 231 9.45 12.87 -8.24
CA GLY A 231 8.88 11.72 -8.94
C GLY A 231 9.15 10.40 -8.21
N TYR A 232 8.88 9.27 -8.90
CA TYR A 232 9.19 7.95 -8.34
C TYR A 232 10.70 7.75 -8.22
N ARG A 233 11.11 7.16 -7.08
CA ARG A 233 12.45 6.64 -6.83
C ARG A 233 12.34 5.18 -6.41
N HIS A 234 13.38 4.42 -6.65
CA HIS A 234 13.39 2.97 -6.41
C HIS A 234 14.71 2.51 -5.79
N GLY A 235 14.67 1.35 -5.15
CA GLY A 235 15.88 0.71 -4.63
C GLY A 235 16.64 1.57 -3.61
N SER A 236 17.97 1.61 -3.74
CA SER A 236 18.85 2.39 -2.87
C SER A 236 18.67 3.90 -3.04
N GLU A 237 18.30 4.36 -4.24
CA GLU A 237 18.02 5.78 -4.49
C GLU A 237 16.85 6.27 -3.62
N LEU A 238 15.75 5.47 -3.54
CA LEU A 238 14.64 5.77 -2.65
C LEU A 238 15.08 5.81 -1.18
N ALA A 239 15.83 4.79 -0.74
CA ALA A 239 16.29 4.69 0.63
C ALA A 239 17.18 5.89 1.03
N ASN A 240 18.13 6.27 0.18
CA ASN A 240 19.01 7.42 0.40
C ASN A 240 18.23 8.74 0.42
N MET A 241 17.22 8.89 -0.43
CA MET A 241 16.40 10.09 -0.48
C MET A 241 15.50 10.22 0.76
N VAL A 242 14.85 9.12 1.17
CA VAL A 242 14.07 9.07 2.42
C VAL A 242 14.97 9.30 3.64
N GLY A 243 16.13 8.64 3.70
CA GLY A 243 17.10 8.78 4.79
C GLY A 243 17.76 10.16 4.88
N SER A 244 17.61 11.02 3.86
CA SER A 244 18.08 12.41 3.89
C SER A 244 17.12 13.38 4.58
N ALA A 245 15.88 12.96 4.83
CA ALA A 245 14.88 13.78 5.50
C ALA A 245 15.11 13.88 7.02
N ASP A 246 14.64 14.98 7.62
CA ASP A 246 14.63 15.16 9.07
C ASP A 246 13.36 14.57 9.69
N VAL A 247 12.26 14.51 8.91
CA VAL A 247 11.00 13.91 9.31
C VAL A 247 10.25 13.40 8.08
N LEU A 248 9.66 12.21 8.17
CA LEU A 248 8.65 11.75 7.21
C LEU A 248 7.28 12.23 7.67
N VAL A 249 6.58 12.98 6.84
CA VAL A 249 5.20 13.39 7.09
C VAL A 249 4.25 12.44 6.39
N PHE A 250 3.39 11.78 7.17
CA PHE A 250 2.43 10.80 6.66
C PHE A 250 1.00 11.31 6.88
N PRO A 251 0.45 12.08 5.92
CA PRO A 251 -0.83 12.78 6.08
C PRO A 251 -2.05 11.92 5.78
N SER A 252 -1.88 10.65 5.38
CA SER A 252 -2.97 9.76 4.97
C SER A 252 -3.87 9.40 6.14
N LEU A 253 -5.20 9.42 5.90
CA LEU A 253 -6.23 9.04 6.88
C LEU A 253 -6.79 7.63 6.65
N THR A 254 -6.45 6.99 5.53
CA THR A 254 -7.13 5.77 5.06
C THR A 254 -6.19 4.63 4.67
N ASP A 255 -4.92 4.68 5.03
CA ASP A 255 -4.00 3.58 4.78
C ASP A 255 -4.29 2.37 5.67
N THR A 256 -4.03 1.18 5.15
CA THR A 256 -4.14 -0.06 5.92
C THR A 256 -2.93 -0.32 6.80
N PHE A 257 -1.77 0.27 6.45
CA PHE A 257 -0.52 0.12 7.20
C PHE A 257 0.43 1.31 7.00
N GLY A 258 0.88 1.59 5.75
CA GLY A 258 1.83 2.66 5.42
C GLY A 258 3.29 2.17 5.41
N LEU A 259 3.71 1.45 4.36
CA LEU A 259 5.08 0.96 4.22
C LEU A 259 6.13 2.07 4.32
N ALA A 260 5.83 3.25 3.77
CA ALA A 260 6.73 4.40 3.81
C ALA A 260 7.17 4.78 5.25
N MET A 261 6.31 4.56 6.24
CA MET A 261 6.66 4.82 7.64
C MET A 261 7.76 3.88 8.13
N ILE A 262 7.61 2.57 7.92
CA ILE A 262 8.65 1.61 8.35
C ILE A 262 9.93 1.73 7.52
N GLU A 263 9.83 2.17 6.26
CA GLU A 263 10.98 2.48 5.41
C GLU A 263 11.76 3.69 5.97
N ALA A 264 11.06 4.76 6.38
CA ALA A 264 11.66 5.93 7.01
C ALA A 264 12.28 5.60 8.37
N LEU A 265 11.57 4.87 9.23
CA LEU A 265 12.08 4.44 10.53
C LEU A 265 13.33 3.58 10.39
N ALA A 266 13.38 2.69 9.40
CA ALA A 266 14.57 1.89 9.11
C ALA A 266 15.77 2.75 8.67
N CYS A 267 15.51 3.91 8.04
CA CYS A 267 16.54 4.90 7.72
C CYS A 267 16.89 5.83 8.89
N GLY A 268 16.29 5.64 10.09
CA GLY A 268 16.49 6.51 11.24
C GLY A 268 15.72 7.83 11.19
N VAL A 269 14.71 7.94 10.30
CA VAL A 269 13.91 9.16 10.13
C VAL A 269 12.60 9.03 10.90
N PRO A 270 12.33 9.94 11.87
CA PRO A 270 11.08 9.93 12.63
C PRO A 270 9.87 10.24 11.74
N VAL A 271 8.68 9.83 12.21
CA VAL A 271 7.43 10.00 11.46
C VAL A 271 6.48 10.96 12.18
N ALA A 272 5.91 11.91 11.46
CA ALA A 272 4.80 12.73 11.90
C ALA A 272 3.52 12.32 11.16
N ALA A 273 2.45 11.97 11.88
CA ALA A 273 1.22 11.45 11.28
C ALA A 273 -0.03 11.77 12.11
N PHE A 274 -1.20 11.57 11.50
CA PHE A 274 -2.47 11.57 12.23
C PHE A 274 -2.64 10.29 13.07
N PRO A 275 -3.35 10.36 14.23
CA PRO A 275 -3.59 9.21 15.12
C PRO A 275 -4.70 8.29 14.57
N VAL A 276 -4.51 7.74 13.39
CA VAL A 276 -5.47 6.88 12.69
C VAL A 276 -4.92 5.46 12.52
N PRO A 277 -5.77 4.45 12.21
CA PRO A 277 -5.31 3.09 11.88
C PRO A 277 -4.25 3.09 10.78
N GLY A 278 -3.21 2.30 10.98
CA GLY A 278 -1.97 2.34 10.24
C GLY A 278 -0.88 3.02 11.06
N PRO A 279 -0.84 4.37 11.15
CA PRO A 279 0.10 5.07 12.02
C PRO A 279 0.13 4.61 13.48
N ILE A 280 -1.02 4.43 14.12
CA ILE A 280 -1.11 3.94 15.53
C ILE A 280 -0.56 2.51 15.75
N ASP A 281 -0.42 1.73 14.69
CA ASP A 281 0.15 0.37 14.76
C ASP A 281 1.67 0.35 14.52
N VAL A 282 2.24 1.46 14.03
CA VAL A 282 3.64 1.57 13.59
C VAL A 282 4.44 2.52 14.47
N ILE A 283 3.84 3.64 14.87
CA ILE A 283 4.53 4.71 15.57
C ILE A 283 4.43 4.52 17.08
N GLU A 284 5.58 4.51 17.73
CA GLU A 284 5.72 4.61 19.17
C GLU A 284 5.86 6.09 19.53
N GLN A 285 4.80 6.63 20.17
CA GLN A 285 4.67 8.06 20.48
C GLN A 285 5.87 8.63 21.25
N GLY A 286 6.50 9.65 20.70
CA GLY A 286 7.67 10.32 21.30
C GLY A 286 8.99 9.55 21.20
N VAL A 287 8.99 8.35 20.58
CA VAL A 287 10.20 7.52 20.39
C VAL A 287 10.53 7.41 18.91
N THR A 288 9.59 6.88 18.11
CA THR A 288 9.79 6.69 16.67
C THR A 288 9.09 7.77 15.82
N GLY A 289 8.32 8.63 16.46
CA GLY A 289 7.62 9.72 15.80
C GLY A 289 6.52 10.29 16.67
N VAL A 290 5.69 11.14 16.09
CA VAL A 290 4.61 11.85 16.79
C VAL A 290 3.30 11.68 16.04
N LEU A 291 2.28 11.25 16.78
CA LEU A 291 0.89 11.19 16.33
C LEU A 291 0.11 12.35 16.95
N HIS A 292 -0.51 13.17 16.11
CA HIS A 292 -1.34 14.29 16.60
C HIS A 292 -2.44 14.63 15.58
N GLU A 293 -3.61 15.11 16.05
CA GLU A 293 -4.72 15.54 15.21
C GLU A 293 -4.38 16.81 14.39
N ASP A 294 -3.51 17.66 14.92
CA ASP A 294 -2.86 18.75 14.19
C ASP A 294 -1.53 18.25 13.63
N LEU A 295 -1.45 18.13 12.30
CA LEU A 295 -0.26 17.63 11.61
C LEU A 295 0.94 18.57 11.77
N ALA A 296 0.72 19.89 11.91
CA ALA A 296 1.79 20.85 12.13
C ALA A 296 2.43 20.66 13.51
N LEU A 297 1.62 20.38 14.54
CA LEU A 297 2.13 20.02 15.86
C LEU A 297 2.90 18.69 15.83
N ALA A 298 2.37 17.69 15.10
CA ALA A 298 3.08 16.42 14.93
C ALA A 298 4.47 16.63 14.32
N VAL A 299 4.57 17.44 13.27
CA VAL A 299 5.84 17.75 12.58
C VAL A 299 6.82 18.48 13.51
N ARG A 300 6.38 19.56 14.17
CA ARG A 300 7.24 20.32 15.08
C ARG A 300 7.78 19.49 16.25
N SER A 301 6.96 18.56 16.74
CA SER A 301 7.36 17.70 17.86
C SER A 301 8.19 16.49 17.44
N ALA A 302 8.18 16.14 16.16
CA ALA A 302 8.98 15.04 15.61
C ALA A 302 10.38 15.51 15.14
N LEU A 303 10.54 16.84 14.87
CA LEU A 303 11.81 17.51 14.54
C LEU A 303 12.63 17.78 15.79
#